data_affe5ace73fb9e04bda41e5c06913092
#
_entry.id   affe5ace73fb9e04bda41e5c06913092
#
_cell.length_a   1.000
_cell.length_b   1.000
_cell.length_c   1.000
_cell.angle_alpha   90.00
_cell.angle_beta   90.00
_cell.angle_gamma   90.00
#
_symmetry.space_group_name_H-M   'P 1'
#
loop_
_entity.id
_entity.type
_entity.pdbx_description
1 polymer ?
#
loop_
_entity_poly.entity_id
_entity_poly.type
_entity_poly.pdbx_seq_one_letter_code
_entity_poly.pdbx_strand_id
1 'polypeptide(L)'
;AIHLKGVKNGSKVLEIKCPDWKKFGRPKSGRGNGQTLLGMPRFDNGQFTSRFPFAEIVLQDQDIPIDIRITGWSPFIPTDADNSGLPVGALEYTFTNTSDEAVEAVFYYGANNNFMSANHKTAAASILPTATGFILTQEAVPDGREPWVEGHFAIFTGDPATVVNHCWFRSVWFDPLTFAWRDISEGKLTSNPPSNDAKAASLAVPLKLGRGESKTVKVHLAWYVPSSGNHIGGDARNDRDRGPCYDPADYEGIPYYYKPWYASRFEGINDVIAYWRAHYDDLRKKSELFAEAFHASTLPPEVTEAVAANLSILKSPTVMRQHDGRLWCWEGNNDSSGSCHGTCTHVWNYVQALPHLFPDMERTLRETEFMVDQDSRGHQTFRANLPIRPVEHGFHAACDGQFGGIVKAYRDWRISGDTEWIKRLYPLIKSSIDYCIRTWDPKEKGVIEE
;
A
#
# COMPACT_ATOMS: atom_id res chain seq x y z
N ALA A 1 15.14 -11.48 -12.09
CA ALA A 1 15.68 -12.57 -12.90
C ALA A 1 16.94 -13.13 -12.25
N ILE A 2 17.37 -14.31 -12.68
CA ILE A 2 18.64 -14.93 -12.30
C ILE A 2 19.35 -15.43 -13.56
N HIS A 3 20.68 -15.41 -13.53
CA HIS A 3 21.54 -16.10 -14.51
C HIS A 3 22.52 -17.00 -13.76
N LEU A 4 22.59 -18.28 -14.14
CA LEU A 4 23.56 -19.25 -13.62
C LEU A 4 24.66 -19.47 -14.65
N LYS A 5 25.89 -19.27 -14.24
CA LYS A 5 27.07 -19.42 -15.10
C LYS A 5 27.32 -20.91 -15.45
N GLY A 6 27.48 -21.16 -16.72
CA GLY A 6 27.78 -22.53 -17.23
C GLY A 6 26.58 -23.48 -17.24
N VAL A 7 25.41 -23.06 -16.84
CA VAL A 7 24.18 -23.86 -16.85
C VAL A 7 23.40 -23.59 -18.15
N LYS A 8 23.07 -24.65 -18.90
CA LYS A 8 22.21 -24.54 -20.08
C LYS A 8 20.81 -24.06 -19.63
N ASN A 9 20.25 -23.08 -20.34
CA ASN A 9 18.99 -22.42 -19.96
C ASN A 9 19.04 -21.75 -18.56
N GLY A 10 20.25 -21.40 -18.10
CA GLY A 10 20.47 -20.85 -16.75
C GLY A 10 19.96 -19.44 -16.49
N SER A 11 19.26 -18.82 -17.46
CA SER A 11 18.68 -17.48 -17.30
C SER A 11 17.17 -17.57 -17.26
N LYS A 12 16.57 -17.17 -16.12
CA LYS A 12 15.11 -17.21 -15.93
C LYS A 12 14.60 -15.97 -15.17
N VAL A 13 13.40 -15.55 -15.52
CA VAL A 13 12.62 -14.61 -14.70
C VAL A 13 12.13 -15.34 -13.47
N LEU A 14 12.19 -14.69 -12.29
CA LEU A 14 11.78 -15.28 -11.01
C LEU A 14 10.26 -15.25 -10.85
N GLU A 15 9.60 -15.96 -11.76
CA GLU A 15 8.16 -16.14 -11.85
C GLU A 15 7.86 -17.55 -12.35
N ILE A 16 6.67 -18.07 -12.06
CA ILE A 16 6.17 -19.31 -12.68
C ILE A 16 5.73 -19.06 -14.11
N LYS A 17 5.74 -20.09 -14.94
CA LYS A 17 5.20 -20.04 -16.30
C LYS A 17 3.78 -19.48 -16.32
N CYS A 18 3.55 -18.52 -17.20
CA CYS A 18 2.23 -17.97 -17.39
C CYS A 18 1.29 -19.03 -18.00
N PRO A 19 0.17 -19.36 -17.37
CA PRO A 19 -0.79 -20.33 -17.94
C PRO A 19 -1.36 -19.84 -19.26
N ASP A 20 -1.67 -20.75 -20.17
CA ASP A 20 -2.12 -20.44 -21.52
C ASP A 20 -3.40 -19.60 -21.56
N TRP A 21 -4.31 -19.82 -20.61
CA TRP A 21 -5.54 -19.03 -20.51
C TRP A 21 -5.28 -17.54 -20.16
N LYS A 22 -4.16 -17.22 -19.49
CA LYS A 22 -3.73 -15.84 -19.26
C LYS A 22 -3.07 -15.21 -20.49
N LYS A 23 -2.38 -16.00 -21.30
CA LYS A 23 -1.70 -15.52 -22.50
C LYS A 23 -2.71 -15.07 -23.56
N PHE A 24 -3.81 -15.77 -23.69
CA PHE A 24 -4.83 -15.56 -24.72
C PHE A 24 -6.10 -14.85 -24.21
N GLY A 25 -6.16 -14.51 -22.92
CA GLY A 25 -7.27 -13.78 -22.33
C GLY A 25 -7.25 -12.28 -22.69
N ARG A 26 -8.40 -11.62 -22.56
CA ARG A 26 -8.47 -10.14 -22.70
C ARG A 26 -7.66 -9.48 -21.58
N PRO A 27 -6.81 -8.49 -21.90
CA PRO A 27 -6.13 -7.70 -20.88
C PRO A 27 -7.18 -6.91 -20.08
N LYS A 28 -7.25 -7.15 -18.78
CA LYS A 28 -8.02 -6.35 -17.80
C LYS A 28 -7.39 -6.48 -16.43
N SER A 29 -7.81 -5.60 -15.52
CA SER A 29 -7.45 -5.62 -14.10
C SER A 29 -7.47 -7.04 -13.51
N GLY A 30 -6.49 -7.36 -12.71
CA GLY A 30 -6.28 -8.69 -12.14
C GLY A 30 -5.69 -9.74 -13.09
N ARG A 31 -5.58 -9.41 -14.39
CA ARG A 31 -4.95 -10.28 -15.39
C ARG A 31 -3.58 -9.78 -15.85
N GLY A 32 -3.19 -8.60 -15.39
CA GLY A 32 -1.97 -7.91 -15.77
C GLY A 32 -1.93 -7.49 -17.25
N ASN A 33 -1.09 -6.51 -17.54
CA ASN A 33 -0.78 -6.10 -18.91
C ASN A 33 0.47 -6.88 -19.39
N GLY A 34 0.51 -8.17 -19.12
CA GLY A 34 1.67 -9.04 -19.21
C GLY A 34 2.18 -9.38 -20.61
N GLN A 35 1.80 -8.61 -21.61
CA GLN A 35 2.07 -8.96 -23.00
C GLN A 35 3.57 -8.94 -23.36
N THR A 36 4.36 -8.05 -22.80
CA THR A 36 5.77 -7.87 -23.18
C THR A 36 6.72 -8.89 -22.54
N LEU A 37 6.33 -9.51 -21.43
CA LEU A 37 7.19 -10.44 -20.68
C LEU A 37 6.80 -11.90 -20.83
N LEU A 38 5.72 -12.24 -21.52
CA LEU A 38 5.17 -13.60 -21.61
C LEU A 38 6.11 -14.61 -22.29
N GLY A 39 6.94 -14.17 -23.23
CA GLY A 39 7.91 -15.01 -23.94
C GLY A 39 9.21 -15.30 -23.18
N MET A 40 9.44 -14.67 -22.03
CA MET A 40 10.67 -14.89 -21.27
C MET A 40 10.68 -16.22 -20.54
N PRO A 41 11.85 -16.91 -20.43
CA PRO A 41 11.99 -18.15 -19.67
C PRO A 41 11.60 -17.92 -18.20
N ARG A 42 10.79 -18.82 -17.67
CA ARG A 42 10.30 -18.80 -16.28
C ARG A 42 10.48 -20.17 -15.64
N PHE A 43 10.30 -20.22 -14.33
CA PHE A 43 10.33 -21.46 -13.56
C PHE A 43 9.14 -22.34 -13.87
N ASP A 44 9.37 -23.64 -13.89
CA ASP A 44 8.33 -24.63 -14.20
C ASP A 44 7.35 -24.80 -13.04
N ASN A 45 7.84 -24.77 -11.82
CA ASN A 45 7.07 -25.01 -10.60
C ASN A 45 7.16 -23.82 -9.64
N GLY A 46 6.07 -23.56 -8.95
CA GLY A 46 6.02 -22.56 -7.90
C GLY A 46 4.88 -22.81 -6.93
N GLN A 47 5.13 -22.51 -5.67
CA GLN A 47 4.14 -22.56 -4.61
C GLN A 47 4.02 -21.17 -3.99
N PHE A 48 2.78 -20.68 -3.80
CA PHE A 48 2.49 -19.46 -3.08
C PHE A 48 1.88 -19.79 -1.73
N THR A 49 2.39 -19.16 -0.68
CA THR A 49 1.85 -19.26 0.68
C THR A 49 1.60 -17.86 1.22
N SER A 50 0.35 -17.59 1.57
CA SER A 50 -0.03 -16.35 2.26
C SER A 50 -0.04 -16.56 3.76
N ARG A 51 0.73 -15.74 4.47
CA ARG A 51 0.79 -15.73 5.95
C ARG A 51 0.87 -14.29 6.42
N PHE A 52 -0.23 -13.57 6.29
CA PHE A 52 -0.27 -12.12 6.57
C PHE A 52 0.48 -11.74 7.86
N PRO A 53 1.34 -10.68 7.84
CA PRO A 53 1.63 -9.74 6.76
C PRO A 53 2.73 -10.18 5.78
N PHE A 54 3.11 -11.44 5.79
CA PHE A 54 4.09 -12.04 4.87
C PHE A 54 3.39 -12.81 3.76
N ALA A 55 4.02 -12.83 2.60
CA ALA A 55 3.68 -13.72 1.50
C ALA A 55 4.97 -14.38 0.99
N GLU A 56 4.92 -15.67 0.69
CA GLU A 56 6.07 -16.45 0.25
C GLU A 56 5.79 -17.11 -1.09
N ILE A 57 6.77 -17.06 -1.97
CA ILE A 57 6.80 -17.83 -3.23
C ILE A 57 8.05 -18.71 -3.21
N VAL A 58 7.88 -20.00 -3.42
CA VAL A 58 8.98 -20.95 -3.65
C VAL A 58 8.99 -21.31 -5.13
N LEU A 59 10.13 -21.13 -5.80
CA LEU A 59 10.31 -21.44 -7.21
C LEU A 59 11.32 -22.58 -7.37
N GLN A 60 10.97 -23.58 -8.18
CA GLN A 60 11.80 -24.74 -8.48
C GLN A 60 11.76 -25.07 -9.96
N ASP A 61 12.89 -25.54 -10.49
CA ASP A 61 13.02 -25.88 -11.90
C ASP A 61 14.07 -26.98 -12.10
N GLN A 62 13.84 -27.87 -13.05
CA GLN A 62 14.76 -29.00 -13.33
C GLN A 62 16.09 -28.54 -13.94
N ASP A 63 16.07 -27.44 -14.70
CA ASP A 63 17.26 -26.88 -15.35
C ASP A 63 18.12 -26.04 -14.41
N ILE A 64 17.57 -25.61 -13.25
CA ILE A 64 18.17 -24.64 -12.33
C ILE A 64 18.46 -25.33 -10.99
N PRO A 65 19.74 -25.66 -10.67
CA PRO A 65 20.11 -26.32 -9.42
C PRO A 65 20.13 -25.34 -8.21
N ILE A 66 19.17 -24.43 -8.16
CA ILE A 66 18.96 -23.49 -7.07
C ILE A 66 17.47 -23.43 -6.74
N ASP A 67 17.10 -23.73 -5.52
CA ASP A 67 15.77 -23.39 -4.98
C ASP A 67 15.72 -21.91 -4.63
N ILE A 68 14.64 -21.24 -5.00
CA ILE A 68 14.47 -19.81 -4.75
C ILE A 68 13.23 -19.59 -3.92
N ARG A 69 13.42 -18.95 -2.76
CA ARG A 69 12.33 -18.49 -1.90
C ARG A 69 12.27 -16.97 -1.96
N ILE A 70 11.10 -16.44 -2.20
CA ILE A 70 10.84 -14.99 -2.23
C ILE A 70 9.85 -14.69 -1.12
N THR A 71 10.28 -13.92 -0.11
CA THR A 71 9.39 -13.47 0.97
C THR A 71 9.11 -11.98 0.77
N GLY A 72 7.84 -11.64 0.53
CA GLY A 72 7.36 -10.27 0.43
C GLY A 72 6.69 -9.84 1.73
N TRP A 73 6.97 -8.60 2.20
CA TRP A 73 6.35 -8.07 3.41
C TRP A 73 6.41 -6.54 3.49
N SER A 74 5.55 -5.99 4.33
CA SER A 74 5.56 -4.59 4.77
C SER A 74 5.20 -4.56 6.25
N PRO A 75 5.69 -3.61 7.05
CA PRO A 75 5.44 -3.59 8.49
C PRO A 75 3.96 -3.64 8.83
N PHE A 76 3.57 -4.54 9.73
CA PHE A 76 2.24 -4.60 10.32
C PHE A 76 2.37 -5.01 11.79
N ILE A 77 2.18 -4.02 12.66
CA ILE A 77 2.44 -4.13 14.10
C ILE A 77 1.20 -3.59 14.80
N PRO A 78 0.34 -4.46 15.34
CA PRO A 78 -0.82 -4.03 16.12
C PRO A 78 -0.46 -2.99 17.17
N THR A 79 -1.30 -1.99 17.34
CA THR A 79 -1.15 -0.81 18.20
C THR A 79 -0.07 0.21 17.77
N ASP A 80 0.75 -0.11 16.78
CA ASP A 80 1.74 0.81 16.21
C ASP A 80 1.34 1.20 14.77
N ALA A 81 0.35 2.09 14.67
CA ALA A 81 -0.17 2.55 13.39
C ALA A 81 0.88 3.34 12.57
N ASP A 82 1.82 3.98 13.25
CA ASP A 82 2.86 4.80 12.63
C ASP A 82 3.85 3.94 11.84
N ASN A 83 4.33 2.87 12.43
CA ASN A 83 5.20 1.94 11.73
C ASN A 83 4.45 1.03 10.76
N SER A 84 3.20 0.68 11.07
CA SER A 84 2.34 -0.07 10.14
C SER A 84 1.93 0.75 8.91
N GLY A 85 1.90 2.08 9.00
CA GLY A 85 1.57 3.00 7.91
C GLY A 85 2.75 3.49 7.08
N LEU A 86 3.97 2.98 7.29
CA LEU A 86 5.16 3.39 6.54
C LEU A 86 5.03 3.06 5.05
N PRO A 87 5.47 3.96 4.16
CA PRO A 87 5.48 3.75 2.71
C PRO A 87 6.69 2.91 2.30
N VAL A 88 6.76 1.66 2.80
CA VAL A 88 7.89 0.76 2.58
C VAL A 88 7.46 -0.69 2.42
N GLY A 89 8.32 -1.49 1.81
CA GLY A 89 8.20 -2.93 1.72
C GLY A 89 9.53 -3.58 1.43
N ALA A 90 9.58 -4.89 1.50
CA ALA A 90 10.75 -5.68 1.12
C ALA A 90 10.38 -6.94 0.37
N LEU A 91 11.28 -7.35 -0.52
CA LEU A 91 11.32 -8.66 -1.15
C LEU A 91 12.64 -9.31 -0.77
N GLU A 92 12.59 -10.37 0.02
CA GLU A 92 13.76 -11.14 0.43
C GLU A 92 13.90 -12.35 -0.49
N TYR A 93 14.94 -12.37 -1.30
CA TYR A 93 15.25 -13.46 -2.23
C TYR A 93 16.30 -14.38 -1.61
N THR A 94 15.90 -15.56 -1.18
CA THR A 94 16.80 -16.58 -0.66
C THR A 94 17.08 -17.61 -1.74
N PHE A 95 18.36 -17.77 -2.07
CA PHE A 95 18.87 -18.70 -3.07
C PHE A 95 19.58 -19.84 -2.34
N THR A 96 19.17 -21.08 -2.55
CA THR A 96 19.75 -22.27 -1.93
C THR A 96 20.29 -23.19 -3.03
N ASN A 97 21.59 -23.45 -3.01
CA ASN A 97 22.21 -24.39 -3.95
C ASN A 97 21.81 -25.83 -3.59
N THR A 98 21.13 -26.50 -4.51
CA THR A 98 20.64 -27.87 -4.34
C THR A 98 21.57 -28.93 -5.00
N SER A 99 22.66 -28.48 -5.66
CA SER A 99 23.62 -29.36 -6.30
C SER A 99 24.77 -29.74 -5.37
N ASP A 100 25.56 -30.75 -5.82
CA ASP A 100 26.76 -31.18 -5.11
C ASP A 100 27.99 -30.31 -5.38
N GLU A 101 27.93 -29.41 -6.35
CA GLU A 101 29.00 -28.50 -6.74
C GLU A 101 28.69 -27.06 -6.39
N ALA A 102 29.74 -26.21 -6.32
CA ALA A 102 29.56 -24.78 -6.12
C ALA A 102 28.93 -24.14 -7.37
N VAL A 103 27.98 -23.20 -7.17
CA VAL A 103 27.29 -22.49 -8.23
C VAL A 103 27.64 -21.02 -8.20
N GLU A 104 27.98 -20.45 -9.37
CA GLU A 104 28.08 -18.99 -9.57
C GLU A 104 26.84 -18.49 -10.32
N ALA A 105 26.21 -17.45 -9.79
CA ALA A 105 25.03 -16.85 -10.39
C ALA A 105 25.03 -15.32 -10.24
N VAL A 106 24.14 -14.67 -10.99
CA VAL A 106 23.85 -13.24 -10.80
C VAL A 106 22.35 -13.07 -10.66
N PHE A 107 21.94 -12.47 -9.56
CA PHE A 107 20.57 -12.05 -9.35
C PHE A 107 20.36 -10.65 -9.94
N TYR A 108 19.22 -10.42 -10.61
CA TYR A 108 18.83 -9.12 -11.17
C TYR A 108 17.45 -8.72 -10.72
N TYR A 109 17.31 -7.45 -10.35
CA TYR A 109 16.03 -6.81 -10.10
C TYR A 109 15.95 -5.52 -10.92
N GLY A 110 14.91 -5.36 -11.71
CA GLY A 110 14.75 -4.19 -12.57
C GLY A 110 13.35 -3.61 -12.50
N ALA A 111 13.24 -2.31 -12.76
CA ALA A 111 11.97 -1.61 -12.81
C ALA A 111 11.97 -0.51 -13.87
N ASN A 112 10.81 -0.33 -14.52
CA ASN A 112 10.52 0.84 -15.32
C ASN A 112 10.18 2.01 -14.40
N ASN A 113 10.46 3.24 -14.84
CA ASN A 113 9.98 4.43 -14.16
C ASN A 113 8.49 4.63 -14.45
N ASN A 114 7.64 4.07 -13.60
CA ASN A 114 6.19 4.13 -13.75
C ASN A 114 5.61 5.52 -13.49
N PHE A 115 6.36 6.42 -12.85
CA PHE A 115 5.99 7.83 -12.69
C PHE A 115 6.14 8.62 -13.99
N MET A 116 6.89 8.10 -14.96
CA MET A 116 6.93 8.68 -16.31
C MET A 116 5.59 8.46 -17.02
N SER A 117 4.57 9.10 -16.51
CA SER A 117 3.26 9.09 -17.14
C SER A 117 3.34 9.73 -18.50
N ALA A 118 2.88 9.03 -19.54
CA ALA A 118 2.78 9.55 -20.89
C ALA A 118 1.91 10.84 -21.00
N ASN A 119 1.20 11.18 -19.94
CA ASN A 119 0.23 12.28 -19.89
C ASN A 119 0.81 13.60 -19.36
N HIS A 120 1.98 13.59 -18.71
CA HIS A 120 2.59 14.80 -18.17
C HIS A 120 3.81 15.21 -18.98
N LYS A 121 3.60 16.03 -20.00
CA LYS A 121 4.67 16.55 -20.87
C LYS A 121 5.58 17.57 -20.18
N THR A 122 5.18 18.09 -19.04
CA THR A 122 5.86 19.20 -18.34
C THR A 122 6.57 18.78 -17.05
N ALA A 123 6.27 17.62 -16.50
CA ALA A 123 6.96 17.10 -15.33
C ALA A 123 8.24 16.36 -15.74
N ALA A 124 9.35 16.73 -15.15
CA ALA A 124 10.62 16.05 -15.38
C ALA A 124 10.65 14.74 -14.61
N ALA A 125 10.86 13.63 -15.33
CA ALA A 125 11.07 12.31 -14.72
C ALA A 125 12.51 11.88 -14.95
N SER A 126 13.12 11.29 -13.92
CA SER A 126 14.52 10.85 -13.95
C SER A 126 14.76 9.61 -13.09
N ILE A 127 15.97 9.09 -13.17
CA ILE A 127 16.45 8.00 -12.31
C ILE A 127 17.67 8.52 -11.56
N LEU A 128 17.55 8.61 -10.24
CA LEU A 128 18.62 9.10 -9.38
C LEU A 128 19.39 7.92 -8.78
N PRO A 129 20.72 8.03 -8.64
CA PRO A 129 21.53 6.98 -8.05
C PRO A 129 21.41 6.97 -6.52
N THR A 130 21.50 5.77 -5.93
CA THR A 130 21.83 5.57 -4.52
C THR A 130 23.08 4.68 -4.42
N ALA A 131 23.63 4.49 -3.22
CA ALA A 131 24.85 3.70 -3.03
C ALA A 131 24.72 2.26 -3.57
N THR A 132 23.56 1.61 -3.40
CA THR A 132 23.31 0.22 -3.80
C THR A 132 21.95 0.04 -4.49
N GLY A 133 21.51 1.06 -5.22
CA GLY A 133 20.20 1.05 -5.89
C GLY A 133 19.94 2.34 -6.65
N PHE A 134 18.66 2.63 -6.85
CA PHE A 134 18.21 3.78 -7.61
C PHE A 134 16.86 4.30 -7.11
N ILE A 135 16.55 5.55 -7.43
CA ILE A 135 15.25 6.17 -7.18
C ILE A 135 14.64 6.53 -8.52
N LEU A 136 13.46 5.99 -8.80
CA LEU A 136 12.60 6.42 -9.88
C LEU A 136 11.87 7.67 -9.40
N THR A 137 11.97 8.77 -10.13
CA THR A 137 11.41 10.05 -9.67
C THR A 137 10.68 10.78 -10.78
N GLN A 138 9.66 11.51 -10.41
CA GLN A 138 9.00 12.53 -11.20
C GLN A 138 8.84 13.77 -10.32
N GLU A 139 9.34 14.89 -10.82
CA GLU A 139 9.26 16.17 -10.13
C GLU A 139 7.85 16.76 -10.16
N ALA A 140 7.57 17.67 -9.24
CA ALA A 140 6.35 18.46 -9.27
C ALA A 140 6.25 19.28 -10.56
N VAL A 141 5.03 19.54 -11.01
CA VAL A 141 4.80 20.47 -12.13
C VAL A 141 5.16 21.89 -11.68
N PRO A 142 5.99 22.64 -12.46
CA PRO A 142 6.50 23.95 -12.03
C PRO A 142 5.45 24.99 -11.66
N ASP A 143 4.25 24.90 -12.23
CA ASP A 143 3.14 25.85 -11.95
C ASP A 143 2.31 25.48 -10.70
N GLY A 144 2.62 24.33 -10.05
CA GLY A 144 1.97 23.88 -8.84
C GLY A 144 0.50 23.47 -8.99
N ARG A 145 -0.05 23.44 -10.20
CA ARG A 145 -1.47 23.11 -10.42
C ARG A 145 -1.82 21.65 -10.21
N GLU A 146 -0.84 20.76 -10.35
CA GLU A 146 -0.99 19.32 -10.24
C GLU A 146 0.01 18.73 -9.24
N PRO A 147 -0.12 19.04 -7.93
CA PRO A 147 0.85 18.62 -6.91
C PRO A 147 0.95 17.10 -6.75
N TRP A 148 -0.06 16.35 -7.22
CA TRP A 148 -0.10 14.89 -7.19
C TRP A 148 0.78 14.20 -8.23
N VAL A 149 1.40 14.97 -9.14
CA VAL A 149 2.31 14.44 -10.15
C VAL A 149 3.65 14.09 -9.55
N GLU A 150 4.07 14.76 -8.47
CA GLU A 150 5.30 14.46 -7.76
C GLU A 150 5.27 13.06 -7.16
N GLY A 151 6.33 12.30 -7.41
CA GLY A 151 6.46 10.96 -6.85
C GLY A 151 7.87 10.39 -6.95
N HIS A 152 8.24 9.62 -5.92
CA HIS A 152 9.55 9.00 -5.79
C HIS A 152 9.39 7.54 -5.36
N PHE A 153 10.13 6.63 -6.00
CA PHE A 153 10.12 5.22 -5.65
C PHE A 153 11.56 4.68 -5.64
N ALA A 154 12.06 4.34 -4.49
CA ALA A 154 13.41 3.84 -4.28
C ALA A 154 13.44 2.31 -4.27
N ILE A 155 14.45 1.75 -4.94
CA ILE A 155 14.76 0.32 -4.98
C ILE A 155 16.23 0.17 -4.68
N PHE A 156 16.59 -0.54 -3.62
CA PHE A 156 17.97 -0.70 -3.19
C PHE A 156 18.20 -2.00 -2.42
N THR A 157 19.46 -2.39 -2.26
CA THR A 157 19.85 -3.52 -1.41
C THR A 157 20.76 -3.07 -0.27
N GLY A 158 21.04 -3.98 0.67
CA GLY A 158 22.11 -3.83 1.66
C GLY A 158 23.43 -4.51 1.26
N ASP A 159 23.46 -5.20 0.10
CA ASP A 159 24.67 -5.94 -0.36
C ASP A 159 25.66 -4.99 -1.04
N PRO A 160 26.90 -4.84 -0.49
CA PRO A 160 27.89 -3.93 -1.05
C PRO A 160 28.41 -4.35 -2.44
N ALA A 161 28.21 -5.63 -2.84
CA ALA A 161 28.56 -6.12 -4.17
C ALA A 161 27.53 -5.78 -5.25
N THR A 162 26.49 -5.03 -4.90
CA THR A 162 25.44 -4.61 -5.84
C THR A 162 26.00 -3.70 -6.92
N VAL A 163 25.79 -4.07 -8.17
CA VAL A 163 26.08 -3.26 -9.35
C VAL A 163 24.79 -2.67 -9.88
N VAL A 164 24.75 -1.38 -10.13
CA VAL A 164 23.54 -0.68 -10.58
C VAL A 164 23.67 -0.19 -12.01
N ASN A 165 22.70 -0.56 -12.84
CA ASN A 165 22.52 -0.03 -14.19
C ASN A 165 21.38 0.98 -14.17
N HIS A 166 21.72 2.28 -14.22
CA HIS A 166 20.75 3.38 -14.18
C HIS A 166 20.13 3.70 -15.55
N CYS A 167 20.54 3.02 -16.58
CA CYS A 167 20.03 3.27 -17.94
C CYS A 167 20.18 2.01 -18.81
N TRP A 168 19.08 1.30 -19.04
CA TRP A 168 19.13 0.12 -19.90
C TRP A 168 19.42 0.49 -21.35
N PHE A 169 18.84 1.60 -21.84
CA PHE A 169 19.00 2.07 -23.19
C PHE A 169 18.65 3.56 -23.32
N ARG A 170 19.39 4.30 -24.14
CA ARG A 170 19.31 5.77 -24.28
C ARG A 170 18.51 6.26 -25.49
N SER A 171 17.90 5.37 -26.28
CA SER A 171 17.18 5.76 -27.50
C SER A 171 15.70 5.41 -27.42
N VAL A 172 14.90 6.06 -28.25
CA VAL A 172 13.43 5.88 -28.32
C VAL A 172 12.99 4.78 -29.30
N TRP A 173 13.88 4.29 -30.17
CA TRP A 173 13.52 3.41 -31.29
C TRP A 173 13.63 1.91 -31.00
N PHE A 174 14.22 1.53 -29.88
CA PHE A 174 14.41 0.13 -29.52
C PHE A 174 13.75 -0.18 -28.17
N ASP A 175 13.34 -1.43 -28.03
CA ASP A 175 12.85 -1.94 -26.76
C ASP A 175 14.00 -2.07 -25.74
N PRO A 176 13.99 -1.25 -24.68
CA PRO A 176 15.05 -1.29 -23.66
C PRO A 176 15.12 -2.65 -22.94
N LEU A 177 14.01 -3.39 -22.86
CA LEU A 177 13.95 -4.70 -22.22
C LEU A 177 14.78 -5.74 -22.98
N THR A 178 14.83 -5.69 -24.32
CA THR A 178 15.66 -6.57 -25.13
C THR A 178 17.13 -6.42 -24.76
N PHE A 179 17.62 -5.18 -24.54
CA PHE A 179 19.00 -4.95 -24.12
C PHE A 179 19.26 -5.44 -22.68
N ALA A 180 18.35 -5.14 -21.76
CA ALA A 180 18.47 -5.63 -20.39
C ALA A 180 18.45 -7.16 -20.34
N TRP A 181 17.57 -7.81 -21.11
CA TRP A 181 17.51 -9.27 -21.15
C TRP A 181 18.76 -9.91 -21.76
N ARG A 182 19.32 -9.31 -22.80
CA ARG A 182 20.61 -9.76 -23.34
C ARG A 182 21.70 -9.75 -22.27
N ASP A 183 21.86 -8.64 -21.55
CA ASP A 183 22.86 -8.52 -20.49
C ASP A 183 22.61 -9.54 -19.36
N ILE A 184 21.35 -9.74 -18.98
CA ILE A 184 20.93 -10.78 -18.00
C ILE A 184 21.28 -12.17 -18.51
N SER A 185 20.96 -12.48 -19.77
CA SER A 185 21.20 -13.81 -20.35
C SER A 185 22.69 -14.15 -20.51
N GLU A 186 23.54 -13.14 -20.53
CA GLU A 186 25.00 -13.27 -20.57
C GLU A 186 25.67 -13.16 -19.18
N GLY A 187 24.89 -12.95 -18.12
CA GLY A 187 25.39 -12.81 -16.76
C GLY A 187 26.23 -11.55 -16.52
N LYS A 188 26.00 -10.48 -17.29
CA LYS A 188 26.77 -9.24 -17.21
C LYS A 188 26.41 -8.40 -16.00
N LEU A 189 27.44 -7.83 -15.36
CA LEU A 189 27.31 -6.81 -14.32
C LEU A 189 27.42 -5.42 -14.98
N THR A 190 26.39 -5.04 -15.73
CA THR A 190 26.37 -3.76 -16.46
C THR A 190 26.15 -2.61 -15.50
N SER A 191 27.00 -1.56 -15.60
CA SER A 191 26.90 -0.34 -14.82
C SER A 191 26.89 0.87 -15.76
N ASN A 192 25.69 1.31 -16.13
CA ASN A 192 25.52 2.56 -16.88
C ASN A 192 25.19 3.71 -15.94
N PRO A 193 25.74 4.91 -16.17
CA PRO A 193 25.40 6.09 -15.40
C PRO A 193 23.95 6.55 -15.68
N PRO A 194 23.38 7.36 -14.79
CA PRO A 194 22.09 8.00 -15.04
C PRO A 194 22.06 8.79 -16.35
N SER A 195 20.88 8.83 -16.95
CA SER A 195 20.62 9.61 -18.18
C SER A 195 19.21 10.18 -18.09
N ASN A 196 19.02 11.42 -18.56
CA ASN A 196 17.71 12.09 -18.58
C ASN A 196 16.67 11.34 -19.42
N ASP A 197 17.12 10.51 -20.37
CA ASP A 197 16.23 9.69 -21.22
C ASP A 197 16.01 8.28 -20.66
N ALA A 198 16.60 7.95 -19.50
CA ALA A 198 16.48 6.63 -18.89
C ALA A 198 15.06 6.38 -18.40
N LYS A 199 14.43 5.31 -18.92
CA LYS A 199 13.06 4.90 -18.56
C LYS A 199 13.04 3.71 -17.61
N ALA A 200 14.17 3.07 -17.39
CA ALA A 200 14.29 1.87 -16.56
C ALA A 200 15.70 1.73 -15.99
N ALA A 201 15.78 1.13 -14.82
CA ALA A 201 17.02 0.78 -14.15
C ALA A 201 16.96 -0.62 -13.56
N SER A 202 18.13 -1.16 -13.23
CA SER A 202 18.24 -2.46 -12.54
C SER A 202 19.43 -2.50 -11.61
N LEU A 203 19.35 -3.39 -10.63
CA LEU A 203 20.47 -3.80 -9.81
C LEU A 203 20.82 -5.26 -10.11
N ALA A 204 22.08 -5.59 -9.95
CA ALA A 204 22.63 -6.94 -10.12
C ALA A 204 23.49 -7.30 -8.90
N VAL A 205 23.27 -8.50 -8.34
CA VAL A 205 24.04 -8.99 -7.19
C VAL A 205 24.68 -10.32 -7.54
N PRO A 206 26.03 -10.40 -7.55
CA PRO A 206 26.73 -11.66 -7.78
C PRO A 206 26.56 -12.61 -6.60
N LEU A 207 26.35 -13.89 -6.91
CA LEU A 207 26.16 -14.96 -5.95
C LEU A 207 27.22 -16.03 -6.16
N LYS A 208 27.81 -16.51 -5.07
CA LYS A 208 28.62 -17.73 -5.03
C LYS A 208 28.07 -18.59 -3.90
N LEU A 209 27.63 -19.78 -4.24
CA LEU A 209 26.99 -20.69 -3.31
C LEU A 209 27.72 -22.04 -3.34
N GLY A 210 28.34 -22.41 -2.23
CA GLY A 210 28.83 -23.76 -2.02
C GLY A 210 27.69 -24.78 -1.97
N ARG A 211 28.02 -26.07 -1.92
CA ARG A 211 27.05 -27.15 -1.77
C ARG A 211 26.12 -26.91 -0.56
N GLY A 212 24.81 -26.88 -0.77
CA GLY A 212 23.82 -26.69 0.28
C GLY A 212 23.81 -25.29 0.89
N GLU A 213 24.64 -24.38 0.40
CA GLU A 213 24.70 -23.00 0.93
C GLU A 213 23.50 -22.18 0.46
N SER A 214 23.06 -21.29 1.35
CA SER A 214 21.99 -20.32 1.08
C SER A 214 22.48 -18.90 1.26
N LYS A 215 22.06 -17.99 0.37
CA LYS A 215 22.27 -16.54 0.50
C LYS A 215 20.96 -15.80 0.28
N THR A 216 20.65 -14.84 1.15
CA THR A 216 19.49 -13.96 1.01
C THR A 216 19.91 -12.58 0.53
N VAL A 217 19.29 -12.11 -0.55
CA VAL A 217 19.39 -10.74 -1.03
C VAL A 217 18.09 -10.03 -0.68
N LYS A 218 18.18 -8.98 0.15
CA LYS A 218 17.05 -8.14 0.54
C LYS A 218 16.93 -6.98 -0.45
N VAL A 219 15.84 -6.93 -1.20
CA VAL A 219 15.47 -5.79 -2.03
C VAL A 219 14.51 -4.91 -1.24
N HIS A 220 14.95 -3.73 -0.89
CA HIS A 220 14.19 -2.74 -0.16
C HIS A 220 13.41 -1.86 -1.14
N LEU A 221 12.16 -1.63 -0.82
CA LEU A 221 11.25 -0.74 -1.55
C LEU A 221 10.84 0.39 -0.60
N ALA A 222 10.88 1.63 -1.10
CA ALA A 222 10.39 2.78 -0.36
C ALA A 222 9.77 3.76 -1.34
N TRP A 223 8.67 4.42 -0.96
CA TRP A 223 8.06 5.43 -1.83
C TRP A 223 7.70 6.68 -1.05
N TYR A 224 7.62 7.79 -1.78
CA TYR A 224 7.19 9.06 -1.26
C TYR A 224 6.38 9.79 -2.32
N VAL A 225 5.07 9.90 -2.10
CA VAL A 225 4.12 10.62 -2.95
C VAL A 225 3.42 11.62 -2.04
N PRO A 226 3.92 12.86 -1.96
CA PRO A 226 3.52 13.81 -0.91
C PRO A 226 2.10 14.35 -1.06
N SER A 227 1.50 14.19 -2.23
CA SER A 227 0.16 14.69 -2.52
C SER A 227 -0.59 13.76 -3.46
N SER A 228 -1.90 13.86 -3.46
CA SER A 228 -2.79 13.08 -4.32
C SER A 228 -3.82 14.01 -4.95
N GLY A 229 -4.33 13.65 -6.13
CA GLY A 229 -5.44 14.34 -6.78
C GLY A 229 -6.82 14.00 -6.17
N ASN A 230 -6.86 13.21 -5.09
CA ASN A 230 -8.12 12.81 -4.48
C ASN A 230 -8.75 13.98 -3.71
N HIS A 231 -9.97 14.31 -4.13
CA HIS A 231 -10.84 15.25 -3.47
C HIS A 231 -12.29 14.77 -3.62
N ILE A 232 -13.02 14.69 -2.53
CA ILE A 232 -14.42 14.23 -2.51
C ILE A 232 -15.24 15.16 -1.66
N GLY A 233 -16.44 15.48 -2.14
CA GLY A 233 -17.35 16.44 -1.53
C GLY A 233 -17.19 17.85 -2.11
N GLY A 234 -18.00 18.77 -1.64
CA GLY A 234 -18.02 20.15 -2.09
C GLY A 234 -16.68 20.88 -1.92
N ASP A 235 -16.43 21.85 -2.76
CA ASP A 235 -15.32 22.78 -2.58
C ASP A 235 -15.80 23.98 -1.74
N ALA A 236 -15.24 24.13 -0.56
CA ALA A 236 -15.51 25.25 0.32
C ALA A 236 -15.33 26.63 -0.34
N ARG A 237 -14.55 26.70 -1.42
CA ARG A 237 -14.34 27.93 -2.22
C ARG A 237 -15.45 28.19 -3.21
N ASN A 238 -16.37 27.25 -3.45
CA ASN A 238 -17.50 27.39 -4.34
C ASN A 238 -18.77 27.63 -3.54
N ASP A 239 -19.43 28.77 -3.76
CA ASP A 239 -20.71 29.12 -3.10
C ASP A 239 -21.84 28.12 -3.36
N ARG A 240 -21.73 27.31 -4.41
CA ARG A 240 -22.73 26.29 -4.78
C ARG A 240 -22.73 25.06 -3.86
N ASP A 241 -21.62 24.81 -3.21
CA ASP A 241 -21.41 23.59 -2.40
C ASP A 241 -21.56 23.87 -0.89
N ARG A 242 -21.98 25.09 -0.53
CA ARG A 242 -22.15 25.53 0.86
C ARG A 242 -23.46 25.00 1.41
N GLY A 243 -23.39 24.11 2.38
CA GLY A 243 -24.55 23.68 3.15
C GLY A 243 -24.96 24.73 4.19
N PRO A 244 -26.14 24.55 4.82
CA PRO A 244 -26.65 25.47 5.83
C PRO A 244 -25.79 25.58 7.10
N CYS A 245 -24.88 24.62 7.31
CA CYS A 245 -23.95 24.59 8.45
C CYS A 245 -22.53 25.04 8.06
N TYR A 246 -22.35 25.63 6.88
CA TYR A 246 -21.06 26.07 6.41
C TYR A 246 -20.53 27.27 7.23
N ASP A 247 -19.36 27.10 7.82
CA ASP A 247 -18.50 28.14 8.34
C ASP A 247 -17.16 28.14 7.58
N PRO A 248 -16.75 29.26 6.96
CA PRO A 248 -15.44 29.34 6.30
C PRO A 248 -14.26 28.96 7.20
N ALA A 249 -14.37 29.19 8.51
CA ALA A 249 -13.34 28.83 9.49
C ALA A 249 -13.11 27.31 9.59
N ASP A 250 -14.14 26.50 9.33
CA ASP A 250 -14.05 25.04 9.35
C ASP A 250 -13.13 24.47 8.25
N TYR A 251 -12.82 25.30 7.25
CA TYR A 251 -11.98 24.92 6.11
C TYR A 251 -10.58 25.55 6.15
N GLU A 252 -10.34 26.43 7.12
CA GLU A 252 -9.05 27.09 7.25
C GLU A 252 -7.95 26.07 7.59
N GLY A 253 -6.86 26.10 6.80
CA GLY A 253 -5.74 25.18 6.99
C GLY A 253 -5.95 23.75 6.49
N ILE A 254 -7.15 23.38 6.03
CA ILE A 254 -7.38 22.06 5.43
C ILE A 254 -6.85 22.07 3.99
N PRO A 255 -5.95 21.14 3.62
CA PRO A 255 -5.50 21.01 2.24
C PRO A 255 -6.66 20.72 1.29
N TYR A 256 -6.62 21.29 0.09
CA TYR A 256 -7.67 21.04 -0.91
C TYR A 256 -7.71 19.57 -1.37
N TYR A 257 -6.54 18.95 -1.53
CA TYR A 257 -6.42 17.54 -1.90
C TYR A 257 -5.92 16.70 -0.74
N TYR A 258 -6.24 15.41 -0.78
CA TYR A 258 -5.73 14.45 0.17
C TYR A 258 -4.19 14.44 0.17
N LYS A 259 -3.63 14.54 1.37
CA LYS A 259 -2.22 14.30 1.64
C LYS A 259 -2.07 13.08 2.54
N PRO A 260 -1.22 12.10 2.19
CA PRO A 260 -1.01 10.93 3.03
C PRO A 260 -0.27 11.31 4.32
N TRP A 261 -0.56 10.60 5.39
CA TRP A 261 0.03 10.84 6.71
C TRP A 261 1.55 10.82 6.70
N TYR A 262 2.18 9.89 5.98
CA TYR A 262 3.64 9.81 5.94
C TYR A 262 4.31 11.09 5.37
N ALA A 263 3.59 11.86 4.57
CA ALA A 263 4.07 13.17 4.07
C ALA A 263 4.06 14.28 5.14
N SER A 264 3.46 14.06 6.31
CA SER A 264 3.62 14.92 7.48
C SER A 264 4.77 14.48 8.40
N ARG A 265 5.24 13.24 8.23
CA ARG A 265 6.32 12.63 9.02
C ARG A 265 7.70 12.75 8.38
N PHE A 266 7.76 12.67 7.05
CA PHE A 266 9.00 12.69 6.28
C PHE A 266 9.02 13.89 5.34
N GLU A 267 10.20 14.47 5.15
CA GLU A 267 10.40 15.60 4.21
C GLU A 267 10.62 15.14 2.77
N GLY A 268 10.97 13.85 2.57
CA GLY A 268 11.20 13.29 1.25
C GLY A 268 11.58 11.83 1.26
N ILE A 269 11.85 11.30 0.07
CA ILE A 269 12.19 9.87 -0.12
C ILE A 269 13.46 9.46 0.64
N ASN A 270 14.44 10.36 0.79
CA ASN A 270 15.68 10.05 1.48
C ASN A 270 15.48 9.80 2.98
N ASP A 271 14.54 10.51 3.62
CA ASP A 271 14.19 10.30 5.02
C ASP A 271 13.49 8.95 5.20
N VAL A 272 12.60 8.60 4.27
CA VAL A 272 11.96 7.27 4.26
C VAL A 272 13.01 6.17 4.13
N ILE A 273 13.96 6.30 3.21
CA ILE A 273 15.06 5.33 3.02
C ILE A 273 15.89 5.21 4.29
N ALA A 274 16.28 6.33 4.90
CA ALA A 274 17.11 6.35 6.10
C ALA A 274 16.39 5.67 7.27
N TYR A 275 15.12 6.01 7.48
CA TYR A 275 14.31 5.38 8.52
C TYR A 275 14.15 3.88 8.28
N TRP A 276 13.81 3.46 7.04
CA TRP A 276 13.65 2.06 6.67
C TRP A 276 14.92 1.24 6.92
N ARG A 277 16.08 1.76 6.49
CA ARG A 277 17.37 1.10 6.73
C ARG A 277 17.68 0.92 8.21
N ALA A 278 17.43 1.96 9.01
CA ALA A 278 17.75 1.95 10.43
C ALA A 278 16.87 1.00 11.25
N HIS A 279 15.62 0.79 10.83
CA HIS A 279 14.63 0.06 11.62
C HIS A 279 14.19 -1.28 11.00
N TYR A 280 14.77 -1.67 9.88
CA TYR A 280 14.36 -2.86 9.10
C TYR A 280 14.21 -4.12 9.95
N ASP A 281 15.26 -4.48 10.67
CA ASP A 281 15.30 -5.76 11.42
C ASP A 281 14.33 -5.74 12.62
N ASP A 282 14.18 -4.60 13.30
CA ASP A 282 13.20 -4.44 14.40
C ASP A 282 11.75 -4.53 13.89
N LEU A 283 11.44 -3.82 12.80
CA LEU A 283 10.11 -3.83 12.20
C LEU A 283 9.75 -5.21 11.64
N ARG A 284 10.73 -5.91 11.04
CA ARG A 284 10.56 -7.27 10.57
C ARG A 284 10.23 -8.22 11.72
N LYS A 285 11.03 -8.17 12.78
CA LYS A 285 10.84 -9.01 13.96
C LYS A 285 9.48 -8.78 14.62
N LYS A 286 9.04 -7.53 14.77
CA LYS A 286 7.72 -7.19 15.34
C LYS A 286 6.57 -7.68 14.46
N SER A 287 6.69 -7.55 13.14
CA SER A 287 5.70 -8.06 12.19
C SER A 287 5.64 -9.59 12.18
N GLU A 288 6.80 -10.24 12.32
CA GLU A 288 6.91 -11.70 12.43
C GLU A 288 6.27 -12.22 13.73
N LEU A 289 6.51 -11.53 14.85
CA LEU A 289 5.88 -11.85 16.13
C LEU A 289 4.34 -11.81 16.05
N PHE A 290 3.80 -10.80 15.35
CA PHE A 290 2.36 -10.76 15.08
C PHE A 290 1.91 -11.95 14.24
N ALA A 291 2.59 -12.24 13.12
CA ALA A 291 2.25 -13.35 12.25
C ALA A 291 2.30 -14.70 13.00
N GLU A 292 3.32 -14.92 13.81
CA GLU A 292 3.46 -16.13 14.62
C GLU A 292 2.34 -16.26 15.63
N ALA A 293 2.07 -15.21 16.40
CA ALA A 293 1.01 -15.22 17.43
C ALA A 293 -0.38 -15.44 16.80
N PHE A 294 -0.66 -14.78 15.67
CA PHE A 294 -1.93 -14.88 14.97
C PHE A 294 -2.17 -16.30 14.40
N HIS A 295 -1.16 -16.84 13.71
CA HIS A 295 -1.27 -18.16 13.07
C HIS A 295 -1.06 -19.34 14.04
N ALA A 296 -0.59 -19.10 15.28
CA ALA A 296 -0.55 -20.10 16.35
C ALA A 296 -1.90 -20.25 17.07
N SER A 297 -2.97 -19.61 16.56
CA SER A 297 -4.32 -19.74 17.10
C SER A 297 -4.79 -21.20 17.15
N THR A 298 -5.55 -21.55 18.19
CA THR A 298 -6.22 -22.85 18.32
C THR A 298 -7.55 -22.93 17.56
N LEU A 299 -7.94 -21.87 16.87
CA LEU A 299 -9.11 -21.86 16.00
C LEU A 299 -8.87 -22.77 14.77
N PRO A 300 -9.93 -23.26 14.13
CA PRO A 300 -9.81 -24.00 12.87
C PRO A 300 -9.03 -23.17 11.82
N PRO A 301 -8.14 -23.81 11.03
CA PRO A 301 -7.34 -23.12 10.02
C PRO A 301 -8.17 -22.26 9.05
N GLU A 302 -9.37 -22.73 8.69
CA GLU A 302 -10.29 -22.02 7.78
C GLU A 302 -10.76 -20.68 8.36
N VAL A 303 -10.96 -20.62 9.69
CA VAL A 303 -11.32 -19.37 10.38
C VAL A 303 -10.14 -18.42 10.41
N THR A 304 -8.96 -18.92 10.73
CA THR A 304 -7.73 -18.12 10.76
C THR A 304 -7.40 -17.58 9.37
N GLU A 305 -7.55 -18.40 8.33
CA GLU A 305 -7.35 -17.99 6.93
C GLU A 305 -8.34 -16.90 6.50
N ALA A 306 -9.63 -17.07 6.79
CA ALA A 306 -10.67 -16.11 6.46
C ALA A 306 -10.43 -14.74 7.13
N VAL A 307 -10.02 -14.74 8.40
CA VAL A 307 -9.66 -13.50 9.11
C VAL A 307 -8.40 -12.88 8.52
N ALA A 308 -7.35 -13.67 8.27
CA ALA A 308 -6.09 -13.19 7.68
C ALA A 308 -6.31 -12.53 6.31
N ALA A 309 -7.15 -13.11 5.46
CA ALA A 309 -7.49 -12.55 4.16
C ALA A 309 -8.11 -11.14 4.29
N ASN A 310 -8.97 -10.93 5.28
CA ASN A 310 -9.60 -9.64 5.52
C ASN A 310 -8.64 -8.61 6.14
N LEU A 311 -7.61 -9.02 6.88
CA LEU A 311 -6.61 -8.10 7.44
C LEU A 311 -5.82 -7.36 6.36
N SER A 312 -5.66 -7.95 5.18
CA SER A 312 -4.97 -7.33 4.05
C SER A 312 -5.61 -6.01 3.60
N ILE A 313 -6.91 -5.81 3.87
CA ILE A 313 -7.65 -4.57 3.58
C ILE A 313 -7.01 -3.39 4.31
N LEU A 314 -6.53 -3.59 5.54
CA LEU A 314 -5.87 -2.54 6.34
C LEU A 314 -4.53 -2.07 5.74
N LYS A 315 -3.94 -2.85 4.82
CA LYS A 315 -2.71 -2.51 4.07
C LYS A 315 -2.98 -2.19 2.60
N SER A 316 -4.23 -1.98 2.23
CA SER A 316 -4.63 -1.64 0.87
C SER A 316 -5.02 -0.16 0.77
N PRO A 317 -5.12 0.41 -0.45
CA PRO A 317 -5.65 1.76 -0.66
C PRO A 317 -7.11 1.96 -0.23
N THR A 318 -7.81 0.91 0.21
CA THR A 318 -9.14 1.02 0.83
C THR A 318 -9.09 1.86 2.11
N VAL A 319 -7.99 1.75 2.88
CA VAL A 319 -7.79 2.51 4.11
C VAL A 319 -6.75 3.60 3.87
N MET A 320 -7.14 4.83 4.05
CA MET A 320 -6.30 6.01 3.84
C MET A 320 -6.16 6.77 5.16
N ARG A 321 -4.91 7.06 5.53
CA ARG A 321 -4.60 7.90 6.69
C ARG A 321 -4.14 9.26 6.19
N GLN A 322 -4.90 10.31 6.48
CA GLN A 322 -4.55 11.65 6.01
C GLN A 322 -3.50 12.33 6.91
N HIS A 323 -2.97 13.44 6.46
CA HIS A 323 -1.82 14.15 7.04
C HIS A 323 -1.96 14.50 8.54
N ASP A 324 -3.17 14.70 9.03
CA ASP A 324 -3.46 14.97 10.44
C ASP A 324 -3.61 13.71 11.31
N GLY A 325 -3.44 12.53 10.71
CA GLY A 325 -3.48 11.24 11.38
C GLY A 325 -4.85 10.55 11.36
N ARG A 326 -5.92 11.22 10.95
CA ARG A 326 -7.26 10.63 10.89
C ARG A 326 -7.38 9.63 9.72
N LEU A 327 -8.13 8.55 9.94
CA LEU A 327 -8.47 7.61 8.88
C LEU A 327 -9.66 8.10 8.05
N TRP A 328 -9.63 7.73 6.79
CA TRP A 328 -10.72 7.84 5.84
C TRP A 328 -10.69 6.62 4.92
N CYS A 329 -11.85 6.05 4.59
CA CYS A 329 -11.87 4.75 3.95
C CYS A 329 -12.86 4.69 2.79
N TRP A 330 -12.49 3.87 1.78
CA TRP A 330 -13.40 3.36 0.78
C TRP A 330 -14.14 2.13 1.32
N GLU A 331 -15.18 1.66 0.65
CA GLU A 331 -15.77 0.34 0.89
C GLU A 331 -14.94 -0.78 0.26
N GLY A 332 -14.10 -0.44 -0.70
CA GLY A 332 -13.17 -1.29 -1.41
C GLY A 332 -12.43 -0.50 -2.47
N ASN A 333 -11.49 -1.11 -3.16
CA ASN A 333 -10.78 -0.50 -4.28
C ASN A 333 -10.46 -1.53 -5.38
N ASN A 334 -10.30 -1.03 -6.58
CA ASN A 334 -9.72 -1.76 -7.71
C ASN A 334 -8.44 -1.05 -8.18
N ASP A 335 -7.86 -1.49 -9.29
CA ASP A 335 -6.58 -0.98 -9.79
C ASP A 335 -6.58 0.51 -10.14
N SER A 336 -7.73 1.12 -10.36
CA SER A 336 -7.84 2.49 -10.90
C SER A 336 -8.72 3.41 -10.07
N SER A 337 -9.53 2.90 -9.16
CA SER A 337 -10.45 3.73 -8.37
C SER A 337 -10.89 3.05 -7.07
N GLY A 338 -11.26 3.86 -6.09
CA GLY A 338 -12.01 3.39 -4.93
C GLY A 338 -13.49 3.18 -5.27
N SER A 339 -14.14 2.31 -4.50
CA SER A 339 -15.57 2.05 -4.56
C SER A 339 -16.25 2.63 -3.34
N CYS A 340 -17.32 3.39 -3.54
CA CYS A 340 -18.12 4.00 -2.48
C CYS A 340 -17.27 4.68 -1.39
N HIS A 341 -17.19 5.99 -1.46
CA HIS A 341 -16.32 6.83 -0.64
C HIS A 341 -16.85 7.07 0.79
N GLY A 342 -16.02 7.69 1.60
CA GLY A 342 -16.44 8.47 2.78
C GLY A 342 -16.66 7.66 4.04
N THR A 343 -15.97 6.54 4.23
CA THR A 343 -16.11 5.71 5.45
C THR A 343 -17.58 5.44 5.77
N CYS A 344 -18.34 4.98 4.77
CA CYS A 344 -19.77 4.79 4.81
C CYS A 344 -20.21 4.19 6.15
N THR A 345 -21.01 4.91 6.92
CA THR A 345 -21.42 4.51 8.27
C THR A 345 -22.18 3.19 8.30
N HIS A 346 -22.94 2.89 7.24
CA HIS A 346 -23.60 1.60 7.05
C HIS A 346 -22.59 0.45 6.89
N VAL A 347 -21.64 0.54 5.93
CA VAL A 347 -20.70 -0.55 5.62
C VAL A 347 -19.62 -0.71 6.69
N TRP A 348 -19.08 0.39 7.21
CA TRP A 348 -18.02 0.34 8.23
C TRP A 348 -18.51 -0.10 9.61
N ASN A 349 -19.81 -0.34 9.80
CA ASN A 349 -20.32 -1.05 10.97
C ASN A 349 -19.82 -2.49 11.07
N TYR A 350 -19.50 -3.13 9.96
CA TYR A 350 -19.10 -4.53 9.89
C TYR A 350 -17.59 -4.74 10.07
N VAL A 351 -16.80 -3.68 10.10
CA VAL A 351 -15.35 -3.76 10.28
C VAL A 351 -15.03 -3.98 11.78
N GLN A 352 -14.56 -5.17 12.11
CA GLN A 352 -14.30 -5.55 13.51
C GLN A 352 -12.80 -5.69 13.84
N ALA A 353 -11.91 -5.82 12.83
CA ALA A 353 -10.49 -5.99 13.07
C ALA A 353 -9.80 -4.71 13.56
N LEU A 354 -10.15 -3.55 12.98
CA LEU A 354 -9.51 -2.28 13.25
C LEU A 354 -9.55 -1.86 14.75
N PRO A 355 -10.70 -1.92 15.45
CA PRO A 355 -10.77 -1.52 16.86
C PRO A 355 -9.92 -2.38 17.80
N HIS A 356 -9.64 -3.62 17.43
CA HIS A 356 -8.82 -4.53 18.23
C HIS A 356 -7.33 -4.44 17.92
N LEU A 357 -6.98 -4.16 16.67
CA LEU A 357 -5.59 -4.07 16.22
C LEU A 357 -5.02 -2.65 16.32
N PHE A 358 -5.84 -1.64 16.03
CA PHE A 358 -5.45 -0.23 16.03
C PHE A 358 -6.54 0.64 16.68
N PRO A 359 -6.77 0.50 17.99
CA PRO A 359 -7.85 1.20 18.69
C PRO A 359 -7.77 2.73 18.56
N ASP A 360 -6.57 3.30 18.50
CA ASP A 360 -6.40 4.74 18.31
C ASP A 360 -6.87 5.19 16.94
N MET A 361 -6.64 4.39 15.90
CA MET A 361 -7.11 4.69 14.55
C MET A 361 -8.63 4.56 14.44
N GLU A 362 -9.22 3.54 15.03
CA GLU A 362 -10.69 3.39 15.07
C GLU A 362 -11.35 4.61 15.75
N ARG A 363 -10.78 5.12 16.84
CA ARG A 363 -11.30 6.31 17.51
C ARG A 363 -11.31 7.54 16.61
N THR A 364 -10.37 7.67 15.67
CA THR A 364 -10.41 8.80 14.70
C THR A 364 -11.64 8.74 13.79
N LEU A 365 -12.12 7.53 13.46
CA LEU A 365 -13.37 7.37 12.70
C LEU A 365 -14.58 7.83 13.53
N ARG A 366 -14.62 7.48 14.83
CA ARG A 366 -15.69 7.94 15.75
C ARG A 366 -15.66 9.46 15.92
N GLU A 367 -14.48 10.04 16.06
CA GLU A 367 -14.33 11.50 16.15
C GLU A 367 -14.83 12.18 14.86
N THR A 368 -14.53 11.63 13.70
CA THR A 368 -15.05 12.14 12.43
C THR A 368 -16.58 12.07 12.39
N GLU A 369 -17.18 10.92 12.72
CA GLU A 369 -18.64 10.74 12.71
C GLU A 369 -19.37 11.72 13.64
N PHE A 370 -18.89 11.91 14.89
CA PHE A 370 -19.59 12.70 15.89
C PHE A 370 -19.21 14.19 15.89
N MET A 371 -17.94 14.52 15.58
CA MET A 371 -17.44 15.89 15.70
C MET A 371 -17.41 16.65 14.38
N VAL A 372 -17.39 15.94 13.24
CA VAL A 372 -17.28 16.56 11.91
C VAL A 372 -18.54 16.34 11.06
N ASP A 373 -19.05 15.13 11.06
CA ASP A 373 -20.15 14.71 10.17
C ASP A 373 -21.54 14.78 10.85
N GLN A 374 -21.61 15.22 12.10
CA GLN A 374 -22.86 15.42 12.86
C GLN A 374 -23.24 16.89 12.94
N ASP A 375 -24.50 17.21 12.64
CA ASP A 375 -25.04 18.55 12.83
C ASP A 375 -25.56 18.80 14.27
N SER A 376 -25.97 20.04 14.56
CA SER A 376 -26.50 20.44 15.87
C SER A 376 -27.80 19.73 16.28
N ARG A 377 -28.50 19.08 15.34
CA ARG A 377 -29.72 18.31 15.60
C ARG A 377 -29.42 16.87 15.96
N GLY A 378 -28.16 16.42 15.78
CA GLY A 378 -27.73 15.06 15.98
C GLY A 378 -27.81 14.19 14.70
N HIS A 379 -28.12 14.77 13.55
CA HIS A 379 -28.12 14.07 12.26
C HIS A 379 -26.68 13.84 11.80
N GLN A 380 -26.34 12.62 11.44
CA GLN A 380 -25.04 12.27 10.86
C GLN A 380 -25.18 11.99 9.36
N THR A 381 -24.20 12.42 8.58
CA THR A 381 -24.16 12.13 7.16
C THR A 381 -23.72 10.66 6.92
N PHE A 382 -24.11 10.11 5.79
CA PHE A 382 -23.72 8.76 5.38
C PHE A 382 -22.21 8.64 5.21
N ARG A 383 -21.55 9.72 4.75
CA ARG A 383 -20.21 9.70 4.18
C ARG A 383 -19.46 10.96 4.52
N ALA A 384 -18.21 10.82 4.90
CA ALA A 384 -17.28 11.91 5.13
C ALA A 384 -16.67 12.44 3.82
N ASN A 385 -16.35 13.73 3.80
CA ASN A 385 -15.56 14.35 2.72
C ASN A 385 -14.09 13.92 2.76
N LEU A 386 -13.38 14.07 1.65
CA LEU A 386 -11.93 13.87 1.55
C LEU A 386 -11.26 15.11 0.92
N PRO A 387 -10.32 15.78 1.58
CA PRO A 387 -9.93 15.62 2.99
C PRO A 387 -11.11 15.79 3.95
N ILE A 388 -10.98 15.22 5.16
CA ILE A 388 -12.03 15.26 6.19
C ILE A 388 -12.32 16.71 6.58
N ARG A 389 -13.57 17.13 6.38
CA ARG A 389 -14.11 18.45 6.69
C ARG A 389 -15.63 18.36 6.78
N PRO A 390 -16.31 19.36 7.36
CA PRO A 390 -17.76 19.35 7.46
C PRO A 390 -18.48 19.04 6.15
N VAL A 391 -19.59 18.33 6.26
CA VAL A 391 -20.39 17.83 5.14
C VAL A 391 -21.73 18.54 5.09
N GLU A 392 -22.29 18.75 3.91
CA GLU A 392 -23.64 19.23 3.74
C GLU A 392 -24.68 18.19 4.19
N HIS A 393 -25.66 18.63 5.03
CA HIS A 393 -26.71 17.79 5.60
C HIS A 393 -28.00 17.78 4.74
N GLY A 394 -27.84 17.60 3.43
CA GLY A 394 -28.95 17.59 2.47
C GLY A 394 -29.55 16.21 2.18
N PHE A 395 -29.01 15.15 2.78
CA PHE A 395 -29.43 13.78 2.58
C PHE A 395 -29.82 13.11 3.91
N HIS A 396 -30.65 12.07 3.90
CA HIS A 396 -31.01 11.34 5.11
C HIS A 396 -29.81 10.58 5.69
N ALA A 397 -29.83 10.32 6.99
CA ALA A 397 -28.85 9.48 7.64
C ALA A 397 -29.14 7.99 7.36
N ALA A 398 -28.12 7.13 7.40
CA ALA A 398 -28.33 5.70 7.49
C ALA A 398 -28.76 5.34 8.91
N CYS A 399 -29.94 4.79 9.08
CA CYS A 399 -30.46 4.40 10.38
C CYS A 399 -29.51 3.42 11.10
N ASP A 400 -29.19 2.31 10.46
CA ASP A 400 -28.26 1.32 10.97
C ASP A 400 -26.83 1.87 11.15
N GLY A 401 -26.40 2.79 10.27
CA GLY A 401 -25.12 3.47 10.34
C GLY A 401 -25.00 4.35 11.58
N GLN A 402 -25.99 5.20 11.82
CA GLN A 402 -25.98 6.13 12.94
C GLN A 402 -26.13 5.42 14.29
N PHE A 403 -27.04 4.45 14.43
CA PHE A 403 -27.11 3.61 15.62
C PHE A 403 -25.85 2.77 15.81
N GLY A 404 -25.31 2.22 14.73
CA GLY A 404 -24.05 1.48 14.73
C GLY A 404 -22.88 2.32 15.25
N GLY A 405 -22.81 3.60 14.87
CA GLY A 405 -21.83 4.57 15.40
C GLY A 405 -21.89 4.71 16.92
N ILE A 406 -23.11 4.79 17.48
CA ILE A 406 -23.34 4.85 18.93
C ILE A 406 -22.83 3.56 19.62
N VAL A 407 -23.19 2.40 19.08
CA VAL A 407 -22.75 1.09 19.62
C VAL A 407 -21.22 0.95 19.54
N LYS A 408 -20.63 1.37 18.40
CA LYS A 408 -19.16 1.37 18.19
C LYS A 408 -18.46 2.30 19.17
N ALA A 409 -19.00 3.49 19.49
CA ALA A 409 -18.41 4.38 20.49
C ALA A 409 -18.32 3.72 21.87
N TYR A 410 -19.34 2.97 22.28
CA TYR A 410 -19.30 2.16 23.50
C TYR A 410 -18.26 1.04 23.44
N ARG A 411 -18.20 0.29 22.34
CA ARG A 411 -17.19 -0.75 22.07
C ARG A 411 -15.78 -0.18 22.18
N ASP A 412 -15.51 0.93 21.50
CA ASP A 412 -14.20 1.56 21.40
C ASP A 412 -13.73 2.09 22.76
N TRP A 413 -14.66 2.64 23.55
CA TRP A 413 -14.38 2.96 24.93
C TRP A 413 -14.03 1.72 25.79
N ARG A 414 -14.79 0.63 25.64
CA ARG A 414 -14.53 -0.62 26.37
C ARG A 414 -13.19 -1.25 26.03
N ILE A 415 -12.75 -1.14 24.77
CA ILE A 415 -11.44 -1.64 24.30
C ILE A 415 -10.31 -0.75 24.80
N SER A 416 -10.45 0.58 24.65
CA SER A 416 -9.37 1.52 24.99
C SER A 416 -9.28 1.85 26.48
N GLY A 417 -10.39 1.79 27.21
CA GLY A 417 -10.49 2.25 28.61
C GLY A 417 -10.41 3.78 28.75
N ASP A 418 -10.37 4.55 27.65
CA ASP A 418 -10.21 6.02 27.67
C ASP A 418 -11.53 6.70 28.04
N THR A 419 -11.74 6.89 29.33
CA THR A 419 -12.96 7.51 29.85
C THR A 419 -13.03 9.01 29.53
N GLU A 420 -11.91 9.70 29.40
CA GLU A 420 -11.91 11.11 29.05
C GLU A 420 -12.31 11.32 27.59
N TRP A 421 -11.91 10.41 26.72
CA TRP A 421 -12.35 10.40 25.32
C TRP A 421 -13.87 10.25 25.19
N ILE A 422 -14.46 9.26 25.84
CA ILE A 422 -15.92 9.02 25.74
C ILE A 422 -16.73 10.16 26.41
N LYS A 423 -16.21 10.77 27.46
CA LYS A 423 -16.85 11.95 28.09
C LYS A 423 -16.98 13.12 27.12
N ARG A 424 -15.94 13.35 26.28
CA ARG A 424 -15.99 14.42 25.26
C ARG A 424 -17.05 14.13 24.19
N LEU A 425 -17.20 12.86 23.77
CA LEU A 425 -18.17 12.47 22.76
C LEU A 425 -19.59 12.31 23.30
N TYR A 426 -19.76 12.09 24.60
CA TYR A 426 -21.07 11.76 25.21
C TYR A 426 -22.19 12.74 24.87
N PRO A 427 -22.01 14.08 24.93
CA PRO A 427 -23.06 15.00 24.53
C PRO A 427 -23.49 14.84 23.07
N LEU A 428 -22.57 14.58 22.19
CA LEU A 428 -22.83 14.37 20.76
C LEU A 428 -23.53 13.03 20.52
N ILE A 429 -23.09 11.97 21.21
CA ILE A 429 -23.73 10.65 21.19
C ILE A 429 -25.17 10.75 21.68
N LYS A 430 -25.41 11.51 22.76
CA LYS A 430 -26.77 11.76 23.26
C LYS A 430 -27.63 12.50 22.25
N SER A 431 -27.11 13.54 21.62
CA SER A 431 -27.82 14.28 20.56
C SER A 431 -28.14 13.37 19.37
N SER A 432 -27.22 12.48 19.01
CA SER A 432 -27.42 11.50 17.94
C SER A 432 -28.55 10.52 18.23
N ILE A 433 -28.60 9.95 19.44
CA ILE A 433 -29.70 9.02 19.80
C ILE A 433 -31.02 9.74 19.91
N ASP A 434 -31.05 10.97 20.45
CA ASP A 434 -32.25 11.78 20.50
C ASP A 434 -32.79 12.11 19.09
N TYR A 435 -31.88 12.32 18.10
CA TYR A 435 -32.27 12.47 16.69
C TYR A 435 -32.89 11.18 16.15
N CYS A 436 -32.27 10.05 16.40
CA CYS A 436 -32.76 8.74 15.93
C CYS A 436 -34.18 8.45 16.46
N ILE A 437 -34.38 8.67 17.75
CA ILE A 437 -35.71 8.47 18.36
C ILE A 437 -36.76 9.39 17.71
N ARG A 438 -36.46 10.68 17.62
CA ARG A 438 -37.42 11.65 17.02
C ARG A 438 -37.74 11.37 15.57
N THR A 439 -36.77 10.81 14.81
CA THR A 439 -36.89 10.62 13.37
C THR A 439 -37.53 9.28 13.03
N TRP A 440 -37.10 8.20 13.69
CA TRP A 440 -37.45 6.84 13.31
C TRP A 440 -38.34 6.08 14.31
N ASP A 441 -38.55 6.64 15.52
CA ASP A 441 -39.51 6.14 16.51
C ASP A 441 -40.26 7.28 17.21
N PRO A 442 -40.91 8.19 16.44
CA PRO A 442 -41.59 9.36 17.02
C PRO A 442 -42.76 9.01 17.94
N LYS A 443 -43.18 7.77 17.95
CA LYS A 443 -44.27 7.25 18.82
C LYS A 443 -43.74 6.47 20.02
N GLU A 444 -42.43 6.45 20.21
CA GLU A 444 -41.72 5.77 21.32
C GLU A 444 -42.17 4.31 21.51
N LYS A 445 -42.35 3.59 20.42
CA LYS A 445 -42.73 2.16 20.41
C LYS A 445 -41.54 1.22 20.65
N GLY A 446 -40.33 1.71 20.65
CA GLY A 446 -39.10 0.91 20.69
C GLY A 446 -38.84 0.14 19.39
N VAL A 447 -39.47 0.54 18.31
CA VAL A 447 -39.33 -0.03 16.97
C VAL A 447 -38.99 1.09 15.99
N ILE A 448 -37.93 0.91 15.24
CA ILE A 448 -37.47 1.86 14.24
C ILE A 448 -38.21 1.62 12.94
N GLU A 449 -38.80 2.68 12.40
CA GLU A 449 -39.51 2.68 11.10
C GLU A 449 -38.76 3.68 10.18
N GLU A 450 -37.95 3.16 9.24
CA GLU A 450 -37.22 3.95 8.23
C GLU A 450 -38.00 4.01 6.92
#